data_8bbe02e720404163660fdf79d726ac9a
#
_entry.id   8bbe02e720404163660fdf79d726ac9a
#
_cell.length_a   1.000
_cell.length_b   1.000
_cell.length_c   1.000
_cell.angle_alpha   90.00
_cell.angle_beta   90.00
_cell.angle_gamma   90.00
#
_symmetry.space_group_name_H-M   'P 1'
#
loop_
_entity.id
_entity.type
_entity.pdbx_description
1 polymer ?
#
loop_
_entity_poly.entity_id
_entity_poly.type
_entity_poly.pdbx_seq_one_letter_code
_entity_poly.pdbx_strand_id
1 'polypeptide(L)'
;SIYRGDKMPLTKAGYKKRLVDKEIEENLKIFGALSIEGPKWCGKTWTALNHSNSVAFLNNTEDNFREKHLAEMDVNLVLNKEFPETIDEWQEVPSIWDAVRFKCDQDKNKGKYILTGSATPVTDKIHHSGAGRICKIKMYTMSLYESGESSGDVSLSELFKGKFTNKLVEKTEFNKLADLIVRGCLLYTSDA
;
A
#
# COMPACT_ATOMS: atom_id res chain seq x y z
N SER A 1 15.31 7.10 12.99
CA SER A 1 14.57 6.12 13.81
C SER A 1 13.10 6.54 13.83
N ILE A 2 12.28 5.94 12.95
CA ILE A 2 10.86 6.30 12.76
C ILE A 2 9.95 5.57 13.77
N TYR A 3 10.52 4.68 14.59
CA TYR A 3 9.76 3.83 15.50
C TYR A 3 10.24 4.03 16.95
N ARG A 4 9.81 5.09 17.61
CA ARG A 4 9.82 5.15 19.07
C ARG A 4 8.39 5.07 19.56
N GLY A 5 8.16 4.15 20.49
CA GLY A 5 6.89 3.76 21.05
C GLY A 5 5.94 4.92 21.38
N ASP A 6 4.65 4.62 21.35
CA ASP A 6 3.52 5.48 21.61
C ASP A 6 3.21 6.52 20.53
N LYS A 7 2.37 6.13 19.59
CA LYS A 7 1.83 6.85 18.46
C LYS A 7 2.87 7.12 17.37
N MET A 8 2.95 6.17 16.41
CA MET A 8 3.40 6.56 15.08
C MET A 8 2.65 7.83 14.68
N PRO A 9 3.33 8.94 14.42
CA PRO A 9 2.62 10.03 13.77
C PRO A 9 2.20 9.50 12.40
N LEU A 10 0.93 9.22 12.20
CA LEU A 10 0.31 9.02 10.89
C LEU A 10 0.40 10.36 10.13
N THR A 11 1.62 10.90 10.05
CA THR A 11 1.84 12.17 9.39
C THR A 11 1.99 11.89 7.91
N LYS A 12 1.17 12.54 7.12
CA LYS A 12 1.31 12.62 5.67
C LYS A 12 2.57 13.40 5.26
N ALA A 13 3.33 13.92 6.23
CA ALA A 13 4.56 14.66 5.99
C ALA A 13 5.61 13.73 5.35
N GLY A 14 6.12 14.13 4.18
CA GLY A 14 7.10 13.36 3.42
C GLY A 14 6.50 12.27 2.52
N TYR A 15 5.19 11.98 2.59
CA TYR A 15 4.57 11.05 1.68
C TYR A 15 4.61 11.57 0.23
N LYS A 16 5.21 10.79 -0.65
CA LYS A 16 5.19 11.06 -2.09
C LYS A 16 3.94 10.44 -2.69
N LYS A 17 3.09 11.29 -3.27
CA LYS A 17 1.82 10.86 -3.88
C LYS A 17 2.06 9.78 -4.94
N ARG A 18 1.28 8.71 -4.86
CA ARG A 18 1.37 7.56 -5.76
C ARG A 18 0.24 7.60 -6.80
N LEU A 19 0.48 7.04 -7.96
CA LEU A 19 -0.56 6.89 -8.99
C LEU A 19 -1.73 6.03 -8.50
N VAL A 20 -1.45 5.07 -7.63
CA VAL A 20 -2.44 4.17 -7.03
C VAL A 20 -3.35 4.84 -5.99
N ASP A 21 -3.01 6.02 -5.47
CA ASP A 21 -3.79 6.70 -4.43
C ASP A 21 -5.24 6.93 -4.84
N LYS A 22 -5.45 7.38 -6.08
CA LYS A 22 -6.80 7.61 -6.61
C LYS A 22 -7.62 6.31 -6.66
N GLU A 23 -6.99 5.21 -7.07
CA GLU A 23 -7.64 3.90 -7.11
C GLU A 23 -8.00 3.42 -5.70
N ILE A 24 -7.14 3.65 -4.71
CA ILE A 24 -7.40 3.34 -3.30
C ILE A 24 -8.61 4.15 -2.80
N GLU A 25 -8.63 5.47 -3.02
CA GLU A 25 -9.72 6.35 -2.58
C GLU A 25 -11.08 5.97 -3.20
N GLU A 26 -11.08 5.61 -4.48
CA GLU A 26 -12.30 5.19 -5.18
C GLU A 26 -12.79 3.83 -4.65
N ASN A 27 -11.91 2.86 -4.48
CA ASN A 27 -12.27 1.53 -4.03
C ASN A 27 -12.64 1.46 -2.55
N LEU A 28 -12.10 2.33 -1.67
CA LEU A 28 -12.55 2.45 -0.27
C LEU A 28 -14.03 2.85 -0.16
N LYS A 29 -14.58 3.55 -1.16
CA LYS A 29 -16.00 3.92 -1.19
C LYS A 29 -16.92 2.75 -1.62
N ILE A 30 -16.35 1.75 -2.26
CA ILE A 30 -17.12 0.64 -2.88
C ILE A 30 -17.01 -0.64 -2.05
N PHE A 31 -15.81 -0.98 -1.59
CA PHE A 31 -15.51 -2.23 -0.89
C PHE A 31 -15.39 -2.02 0.63
N GLY A 32 -15.68 -3.07 1.39
CA GLY A 32 -15.48 -3.07 2.85
C GLY A 32 -14.01 -3.05 3.24
N ALA A 33 -13.17 -3.69 2.44
CA ALA A 33 -11.73 -3.75 2.65
C ALA A 33 -10.95 -3.70 1.33
N LEU A 34 -9.69 -3.27 1.40
CA LEU A 34 -8.71 -3.34 0.31
C LEU A 34 -7.53 -4.22 0.70
N SER A 35 -6.91 -4.88 -0.27
CA SER A 35 -5.63 -5.57 -0.13
C SER A 35 -4.63 -4.95 -1.10
N ILE A 36 -3.62 -4.27 -0.57
CA ILE A 36 -2.53 -3.69 -1.37
C ILE A 36 -1.41 -4.72 -1.46
N GLU A 37 -1.27 -5.29 -2.64
CA GLU A 37 -0.28 -6.33 -2.94
C GLU A 37 0.82 -5.77 -3.85
N GLY A 38 2.07 -6.17 -3.63
CA GLY A 38 3.18 -5.70 -4.47
C GLY A 38 4.54 -6.15 -3.94
N PRO A 39 5.62 -5.88 -4.70
CA PRO A 39 6.96 -6.29 -4.32
C PRO A 39 7.39 -5.65 -3.00
N LYS A 40 8.37 -6.28 -2.35
CA LYS A 40 8.96 -5.73 -1.13
C LYS A 40 9.56 -4.35 -1.42
N TRP A 41 9.41 -3.41 -0.48
CA TRP A 41 9.91 -2.03 -0.55
C TRP A 41 9.30 -1.12 -1.62
N CYS A 42 8.22 -1.50 -2.26
CA CYS A 42 7.52 -0.59 -3.18
C CYS A 42 6.69 0.51 -2.48
N GLY A 43 6.61 0.50 -1.15
CA GLY A 43 5.95 1.54 -0.36
C GLY A 43 4.52 1.22 0.08
N LYS A 44 4.10 -0.07 0.07
CA LYS A 44 2.74 -0.49 0.47
C LYS A 44 2.30 0.06 1.82
N THR A 45 3.12 -0.19 2.85
CA THR A 45 2.85 0.26 4.21
C THR A 45 2.65 1.77 4.28
N TRP A 46 3.57 2.55 3.67
CA TRP A 46 3.45 4.01 3.68
C TRP A 46 2.19 4.50 2.96
N THR A 47 1.87 3.90 1.82
CA THR A 47 0.66 4.22 1.07
C THR A 47 -0.60 3.87 1.88
N ALA A 48 -0.66 2.68 2.49
CA ALA A 48 -1.77 2.30 3.35
C ALA A 48 -1.96 3.27 4.52
N LEU A 49 -0.87 3.63 5.22
CA LEU A 49 -0.89 4.58 6.32
C LEU A 49 -1.41 5.97 5.91
N ASN A 50 -1.11 6.40 4.66
CA ASN A 50 -1.61 7.67 4.16
C ASN A 50 -3.15 7.71 4.00
N HIS A 51 -3.77 6.54 3.84
CA HIS A 51 -5.22 6.37 3.65
C HIS A 51 -5.94 5.81 4.87
N SER A 52 -5.27 5.63 6.01
CA SER A 52 -5.86 5.07 7.23
C SER A 52 -5.79 6.02 8.42
N ASN A 53 -6.61 5.74 9.43
CA ASN A 53 -6.66 6.45 10.71
C ASN A 53 -5.96 5.68 11.82
N SER A 54 -5.83 4.36 11.67
CA SER A 54 -5.14 3.50 12.62
C SER A 54 -4.38 2.38 11.93
N VAL A 55 -3.51 1.71 12.67
CA VAL A 55 -2.69 0.62 12.15
C VAL A 55 -2.44 -0.47 13.19
N ALA A 56 -2.35 -1.71 12.71
CA ALA A 56 -1.80 -2.84 13.43
C ALA A 56 -0.60 -3.39 12.63
N PHE A 57 0.59 -3.34 13.22
CA PHE A 57 1.82 -3.86 12.63
C PHE A 57 2.08 -5.28 13.12
N LEU A 58 1.83 -6.28 12.28
CA LEU A 58 2.01 -7.68 12.68
C LEU A 58 3.48 -8.13 12.67
N ASN A 59 4.34 -7.39 11.98
CA ASN A 59 5.77 -7.70 11.88
C ASN A 59 6.66 -6.67 12.60
N ASN A 60 6.15 -6.05 13.69
CA ASN A 60 6.93 -5.11 14.48
C ASN A 60 7.78 -5.84 15.52
N THR A 61 9.11 -5.78 15.35
CA THR A 61 10.07 -6.39 16.28
C THR A 61 10.34 -5.53 17.50
N GLU A 62 10.10 -4.21 17.44
CA GLU A 62 10.40 -3.27 18.53
C GLU A 62 9.47 -3.46 19.74
N ASP A 63 8.22 -3.87 19.48
CA ASP A 63 7.23 -4.20 20.51
C ASP A 63 7.08 -5.71 20.75
N ASN A 64 8.08 -6.49 20.36
CA ASN A 64 8.10 -7.95 20.52
C ASN A 64 6.91 -8.64 19.84
N PHE A 65 6.52 -8.18 18.63
CA PHE A 65 5.40 -8.75 17.85
C PHE A 65 4.05 -8.74 18.60
N ARG A 66 3.83 -7.76 19.45
CA ARG A 66 2.64 -7.69 20.32
C ARG A 66 1.34 -7.83 19.52
N GLU A 67 1.17 -7.06 18.44
CA GLU A 67 -0.06 -7.10 17.62
C GLU A 67 -0.24 -8.48 16.95
N LYS A 68 0.84 -9.12 16.53
CA LYS A 68 0.80 -10.49 15.99
C LYS A 68 0.32 -11.48 17.04
N HIS A 69 0.89 -11.45 18.24
CA HIS A 69 0.47 -12.35 19.33
C HIS A 69 -0.98 -12.12 19.74
N LEU A 70 -1.44 -10.87 19.80
CA LEU A 70 -2.85 -10.58 20.05
C LEU A 70 -3.75 -11.15 18.95
N ALA A 71 -3.38 -10.99 17.68
CA ALA A 71 -4.12 -11.52 16.55
C ALA A 71 -4.13 -13.07 16.51
N GLU A 72 -3.05 -13.72 16.93
CA GLU A 72 -2.98 -15.18 17.07
C GLU A 72 -3.90 -15.72 18.19
N MET A 73 -4.08 -14.94 19.27
CA MET A 73 -5.02 -15.28 20.35
C MET A 73 -6.48 -15.05 19.92
N ASP A 74 -6.78 -13.86 19.43
CA ASP A 74 -8.07 -13.48 18.87
C ASP A 74 -7.90 -12.33 17.88
N VAL A 75 -8.22 -12.57 16.61
CA VAL A 75 -8.14 -11.55 15.56
C VAL A 75 -8.96 -10.29 15.86
N ASN A 76 -10.02 -10.41 16.66
CA ASN A 76 -10.86 -9.27 17.04
C ASN A 76 -10.12 -8.26 17.93
N LEU A 77 -9.04 -8.65 18.60
CA LEU A 77 -8.24 -7.75 19.42
C LEU A 77 -7.50 -6.71 18.59
N VAL A 78 -7.30 -6.99 17.30
CA VAL A 78 -6.58 -6.10 16.37
C VAL A 78 -7.46 -5.56 15.24
N LEU A 79 -8.74 -5.94 15.14
CA LEU A 79 -9.66 -5.54 14.06
C LEU A 79 -10.78 -4.61 14.56
N ASN A 80 -10.50 -3.70 15.46
CA ASN A 80 -11.52 -2.83 16.08
C ASN A 80 -11.02 -1.42 16.39
N LYS A 81 -9.94 -1.00 15.75
CA LYS A 81 -9.38 0.35 15.90
C LYS A 81 -10.17 1.36 15.05
N GLU A 82 -9.67 2.57 14.94
CA GLU A 82 -10.31 3.64 14.15
C GLU A 82 -10.20 3.36 12.65
N PHE A 83 -11.34 3.41 11.93
CA PHE A 83 -11.41 3.12 10.50
C PHE A 83 -11.11 4.36 9.62
N PRO A 84 -10.52 4.20 8.41
CA PRO A 84 -9.93 2.96 7.90
C PRO A 84 -8.76 2.49 8.76
N GLU A 85 -8.72 1.19 9.05
CA GLU A 85 -7.65 0.55 9.80
C GLU A 85 -6.71 -0.21 8.85
N THR A 86 -5.41 0.03 8.95
CA THR A 86 -4.39 -0.74 8.22
C THR A 86 -3.95 -1.93 9.05
N ILE A 87 -3.91 -3.11 8.43
CA ILE A 87 -3.26 -4.31 8.97
C ILE A 87 -2.04 -4.59 8.10
N ASP A 88 -0.87 -4.25 8.62
CA ASP A 88 0.39 -4.37 7.88
C ASP A 88 0.95 -5.79 8.00
N GLU A 89 1.34 -6.37 6.84
CA GLU A 89 1.84 -7.74 6.69
C GLU A 89 0.82 -8.79 7.20
N TRP A 90 -0.46 -8.66 6.80
CA TRP A 90 -1.57 -9.51 7.26
C TRP A 90 -1.29 -11.02 7.11
N GLN A 91 -0.44 -11.45 6.17
CA GLN A 91 -0.10 -12.85 5.95
C GLN A 91 0.66 -13.50 7.12
N GLU A 92 1.19 -12.69 8.06
CA GLU A 92 1.77 -13.19 9.30
C GLU A 92 0.74 -13.92 10.16
N VAL A 93 -0.55 -13.52 10.05
CA VAL A 93 -1.69 -14.17 10.71
C VAL A 93 -2.81 -14.37 9.67
N PRO A 94 -2.78 -15.44 8.87
CA PRO A 94 -3.69 -15.64 7.73
C PRO A 94 -5.19 -15.62 8.06
N SER A 95 -5.58 -15.96 9.29
CA SER A 95 -6.96 -15.90 9.76
C SER A 95 -7.57 -14.49 9.73
N ILE A 96 -6.75 -13.45 9.68
CA ILE A 96 -7.17 -12.05 9.51
C ILE A 96 -7.96 -11.87 8.21
N TRP A 97 -7.54 -12.52 7.13
CA TRP A 97 -8.22 -12.42 5.85
C TRP A 97 -9.69 -12.85 5.94
N ASP A 98 -9.92 -14.03 6.51
CA ASP A 98 -11.28 -14.57 6.67
C ASP A 98 -12.11 -13.74 7.68
N ALA A 99 -11.49 -13.27 8.74
CA ALA A 99 -12.14 -12.40 9.72
C ALA A 99 -12.55 -11.04 9.13
N VAL A 100 -11.68 -10.39 8.37
CA VAL A 100 -11.99 -9.13 7.68
C VAL A 100 -13.11 -9.35 6.66
N ARG A 101 -13.07 -10.42 5.87
CA ARG A 101 -14.14 -10.77 4.96
C ARG A 101 -15.48 -10.92 5.69
N PHE A 102 -15.49 -11.67 6.78
CA PHE A 102 -16.69 -11.89 7.60
C PHE A 102 -17.24 -10.58 8.18
N LYS A 103 -16.37 -9.71 8.71
CA LYS A 103 -16.76 -8.38 9.20
C LYS A 103 -17.35 -7.49 8.08
N CYS A 104 -16.83 -7.59 6.87
CA CYS A 104 -17.38 -6.88 5.70
C CYS A 104 -18.75 -7.43 5.26
N ASP A 105 -19.05 -8.70 5.52
CA ASP A 105 -20.37 -9.28 5.27
C ASP A 105 -21.43 -8.80 6.28
N GLN A 106 -21.03 -8.65 7.54
CA GLN A 106 -21.92 -8.23 8.62
C GLN A 106 -22.24 -6.74 8.59
N ASP A 107 -21.32 -5.92 8.09
CA ASP A 107 -21.44 -4.48 8.10
C ASP A 107 -21.48 -3.91 6.68
N LYS A 108 -22.54 -3.15 6.39
CA LYS A 108 -22.73 -2.49 5.08
C LYS A 108 -21.79 -1.30 4.86
N ASN A 109 -21.13 -0.81 5.90
CA ASN A 109 -20.20 0.30 5.80
C ASN A 109 -18.95 -0.10 4.99
N LYS A 110 -18.46 0.83 4.19
CA LYS A 110 -17.33 0.64 3.28
C LYS A 110 -16.06 1.28 3.87
N GLY A 111 -14.90 0.92 3.27
CA GLY A 111 -13.63 1.57 3.60
C GLY A 111 -13.15 1.30 5.02
N LYS A 112 -13.37 0.11 5.56
CA LYS A 112 -12.99 -0.19 6.95
C LYS A 112 -11.55 -0.66 7.10
N TYR A 113 -11.08 -1.50 6.19
CA TYR A 113 -9.78 -2.14 6.33
C TYR A 113 -8.90 -1.96 5.09
N ILE A 114 -7.60 -1.76 5.35
CA ILE A 114 -6.56 -1.80 4.33
C ILE A 114 -5.54 -2.85 4.76
N LEU A 115 -5.47 -3.95 4.01
CA LEU A 115 -4.51 -5.03 4.25
C LEU A 115 -3.28 -4.78 3.37
N THR A 116 -2.08 -4.84 3.93
CA THR A 116 -0.85 -4.84 3.15
C THR A 116 -0.16 -6.18 3.24
N GLY A 117 0.40 -6.63 2.14
CA GLY A 117 1.13 -7.89 2.10
C GLY A 117 2.02 -8.02 0.87
N SER A 118 2.94 -8.98 0.90
CA SER A 118 3.74 -9.34 -0.26
C SER A 118 2.85 -10.02 -1.31
N ALA A 119 3.25 -9.92 -2.60
CA ALA A 119 2.49 -10.44 -3.75
C ALA A 119 2.33 -11.97 -3.79
N THR A 120 2.89 -12.69 -2.83
CA THR A 120 2.79 -14.15 -2.75
C THR A 120 2.20 -14.53 -1.40
N PRO A 121 0.88 -14.42 -1.20
CA PRO A 121 0.26 -14.94 0.01
C PRO A 121 0.40 -16.46 0.02
N VAL A 122 0.63 -17.02 1.21
CA VAL A 122 0.50 -18.47 1.43
C VAL A 122 -0.98 -18.81 1.32
N THR A 123 -1.43 -19.08 0.09
CA THR A 123 -2.85 -19.31 -0.26
C THR A 123 -3.44 -20.53 0.41
N ASP A 124 -2.61 -21.48 0.84
CA ASP A 124 -3.04 -22.76 1.44
C ASP A 124 -3.74 -22.59 2.80
N LYS A 125 -3.65 -21.42 3.43
CA LYS A 125 -4.28 -21.12 4.71
C LYS A 125 -5.48 -20.17 4.61
N ILE A 126 -5.87 -19.76 3.40
CA ILE A 126 -7.02 -18.90 3.15
C ILE A 126 -8.18 -19.78 2.69
N HIS A 127 -9.26 -19.82 3.45
CA HIS A 127 -10.43 -20.63 3.10
C HIS A 127 -11.34 -19.96 2.07
N HIS A 128 -11.26 -18.63 1.89
CA HIS A 128 -12.15 -17.88 1.02
C HIS A 128 -11.40 -16.82 0.19
N SER A 129 -11.80 -16.64 -1.05
CA SER A 129 -11.15 -15.70 -2.00
C SER A 129 -11.33 -14.22 -1.67
N GLY A 130 -12.26 -13.87 -0.77
CA GLY A 130 -12.60 -12.47 -0.47
C GLY A 130 -13.38 -11.76 -1.59
N ALA A 131 -13.78 -12.45 -2.66
CA ALA A 131 -14.43 -11.88 -3.83
C ALA A 131 -15.65 -11.02 -3.45
N GLY A 132 -15.71 -9.80 -3.98
CA GLY A 132 -16.79 -8.84 -3.73
C GLY A 132 -16.76 -8.11 -2.37
N ARG A 133 -15.84 -8.47 -1.45
CA ARG A 133 -15.69 -7.85 -0.12
C ARG A 133 -14.35 -7.17 0.02
N ILE A 134 -13.29 -7.81 -0.45
CA ILE A 134 -11.92 -7.32 -0.41
C ILE A 134 -11.47 -7.05 -1.85
N CYS A 135 -11.22 -5.81 -2.19
CA CYS A 135 -10.65 -5.43 -3.48
C CYS A 135 -9.13 -5.55 -3.42
N LYS A 136 -8.54 -6.26 -4.40
CA LYS A 136 -7.09 -6.37 -4.53
C LYS A 136 -6.56 -5.28 -5.43
N ILE A 137 -5.61 -4.51 -4.92
CA ILE A 137 -4.92 -3.44 -5.63
C ILE A 137 -3.45 -3.84 -5.77
N LYS A 138 -2.97 -3.88 -7.00
CA LYS A 138 -1.58 -4.20 -7.29
C LYS A 138 -0.74 -2.93 -7.31
N MET A 139 0.19 -2.84 -6.39
CA MET A 139 1.13 -1.73 -6.30
C MET A 139 2.47 -2.11 -6.88
N TYR A 140 3.04 -1.24 -7.69
CA TYR A 140 4.37 -1.37 -8.29
C TYR A 140 5.39 -0.47 -7.59
N THR A 141 6.65 -0.62 -7.95
CA THR A 141 7.70 0.32 -7.56
C THR A 141 7.39 1.72 -8.09
N MET A 142 7.97 2.74 -7.46
CA MET A 142 7.75 4.13 -7.83
C MET A 142 8.22 4.40 -9.27
N SER A 143 7.36 5.02 -10.07
CA SER A 143 7.70 5.45 -11.42
C SER A 143 8.55 6.73 -11.40
N LEU A 144 9.23 7.04 -12.50
CA LEU A 144 9.98 8.31 -12.65
C LEU A 144 9.05 9.54 -12.53
N TYR A 145 7.78 9.40 -12.90
CA TYR A 145 6.79 10.46 -12.73
C TYR A 145 6.47 10.69 -11.24
N GLU A 146 6.23 9.62 -10.47
CA GLU A 146 5.96 9.71 -9.04
C GLU A 146 7.17 10.21 -8.24
N SER A 147 8.39 9.93 -8.69
CA SER A 147 9.62 10.44 -8.07
C SER A 147 9.95 11.88 -8.46
N GLY A 148 9.23 12.47 -9.43
CA GLY A 148 9.47 13.82 -9.91
C GLY A 148 10.59 13.93 -10.95
N GLU A 149 11.10 12.81 -11.45
CA GLU A 149 12.16 12.76 -12.48
C GLU A 149 11.61 12.80 -13.91
N SER A 150 10.29 12.72 -14.06
CA SER A 150 9.59 12.85 -15.34
C SER A 150 8.45 13.84 -15.20
N SER A 151 8.31 14.75 -16.14
CA SER A 151 7.21 15.71 -16.22
C SER A 151 5.85 15.05 -16.55
N GLY A 152 5.86 13.84 -17.12
CA GLY A 152 4.65 13.17 -17.59
C GLY A 152 4.01 13.82 -18.82
N ASP A 153 4.73 14.69 -19.52
CA ASP A 153 4.21 15.45 -20.68
C ASP A 153 3.78 14.56 -21.85
N VAL A 154 4.32 13.36 -21.92
CA VAL A 154 3.98 12.38 -22.95
C VAL A 154 3.29 11.20 -22.31
N SER A 155 2.00 11.04 -22.57
CA SER A 155 1.23 9.88 -22.11
C SER A 155 1.26 8.78 -23.17
N LEU A 156 1.68 7.58 -22.78
CA LEU A 156 1.65 6.40 -23.65
C LEU A 156 0.23 6.11 -24.17
N SER A 157 -0.78 6.29 -23.31
CA SER A 157 -2.20 6.13 -23.69
C SER A 157 -2.64 7.14 -24.73
N GLU A 158 -2.15 8.38 -24.69
CA GLU A 158 -2.45 9.39 -25.72
C GLU A 158 -1.72 9.13 -27.01
N LEU A 159 -0.48 8.63 -26.95
CA LEU A 159 0.26 8.18 -28.11
C LEU A 159 -0.49 7.09 -28.88
N PHE A 160 -1.01 6.08 -28.19
CA PHE A 160 -1.83 5.03 -28.82
C PHE A 160 -3.12 5.56 -29.44
N LYS A 161 -3.66 6.68 -28.94
CA LYS A 161 -4.84 7.37 -29.52
C LYS A 161 -4.48 8.35 -30.63
N GLY A 162 -3.20 8.43 -31.03
CA GLY A 162 -2.71 9.40 -32.01
C GLY A 162 -2.78 10.86 -31.54
N LYS A 163 -2.97 11.08 -30.24
CA LYS A 163 -3.06 12.41 -29.64
C LYS A 163 -1.73 12.76 -28.99
N PHE A 164 -0.80 13.29 -29.72
CA PHE A 164 0.40 13.86 -29.14
C PHE A 164 0.77 15.18 -29.79
N THR A 165 1.31 16.09 -29.04
CA THR A 165 1.92 17.31 -29.50
C THR A 165 3.42 17.22 -29.30
N ASN A 166 4.19 17.66 -30.28
CA ASN A 166 5.64 17.81 -30.12
C ASN A 166 5.90 18.81 -29.00
N LYS A 167 6.48 18.35 -27.89
CA LYS A 167 6.94 19.19 -26.78
C LYS A 167 8.45 19.14 -26.71
N LEU A 168 9.06 20.29 -26.46
CA LEU A 168 10.46 20.34 -26.07
C LEU A 168 10.57 19.75 -24.66
N VAL A 169 11.21 18.61 -24.54
CA VAL A 169 11.58 18.00 -23.26
C VAL A 169 13.00 18.42 -22.88
N GLU A 170 13.21 18.71 -21.59
CA GLU A 170 14.56 18.95 -21.11
C GLU A 170 15.44 17.72 -21.36
N LYS A 171 16.64 17.98 -21.87
CA LYS A 171 17.59 16.91 -22.17
C LYS A 171 18.13 16.32 -20.87
N THR A 172 17.83 15.06 -20.62
CA THR A 172 18.40 14.34 -19.48
C THR A 172 19.88 14.06 -19.77
N GLU A 173 20.76 14.48 -18.88
CA GLU A 173 22.20 14.16 -18.99
C GLU A 173 22.44 12.66 -18.78
N PHE A 174 23.46 12.13 -19.48
CA PHE A 174 23.78 10.70 -19.43
C PHE A 174 24.10 10.22 -18.00
N ASN A 175 24.85 11.01 -17.24
CA ASN A 175 25.17 10.66 -15.84
C ASN A 175 23.91 10.56 -14.97
N LYS A 176 22.99 11.52 -15.12
CA LYS A 176 21.69 11.46 -14.42
C LYS A 176 20.88 10.21 -14.79
N LEU A 177 20.89 9.83 -16.06
CA LEU A 177 20.22 8.61 -16.51
C LEU A 177 20.86 7.35 -15.90
N ALA A 178 22.18 7.29 -15.87
CA ALA A 178 22.94 6.20 -15.24
C ALA A 178 22.60 6.10 -13.73
N ASP A 179 22.60 7.22 -13.02
CA ASP A 179 22.23 7.28 -11.58
C ASP A 179 20.79 6.80 -11.34
N LEU A 180 19.84 7.19 -12.18
CA LEU A 180 18.45 6.72 -12.09
C LEU A 180 18.33 5.21 -12.29
N ILE A 181 19.11 4.63 -13.21
CA ILE A 181 19.13 3.19 -13.46
C ILE A 181 19.72 2.45 -12.26
N VAL A 182 20.85 2.93 -11.72
CA VAL A 182 21.56 2.30 -10.58
C VAL A 182 20.72 2.40 -9.31
N ARG A 183 20.11 3.56 -9.05
CA ARG A 183 19.24 3.79 -7.90
C ARG A 183 18.01 2.89 -7.93
N GLY A 184 17.46 2.61 -9.11
CA GLY A 184 16.17 1.95 -9.27
C GLY A 184 15.02 2.79 -8.74
N CYS A 185 13.84 2.21 -8.67
CA CYS A 185 12.62 2.89 -8.20
C CYS A 185 12.13 2.38 -6.83
N LEU A 186 13.02 1.90 -5.99
CA LEU A 186 12.72 1.49 -4.61
C LEU A 186 12.80 2.70 -3.69
N LEU A 187 11.84 2.87 -2.79
CA LEU A 187 11.78 4.01 -1.86
C LEU A 187 13.01 4.16 -0.96
N TYR A 188 13.66 3.06 -0.62
CA TYR A 188 14.82 3.03 0.28
C TYR A 188 16.13 3.54 -0.34
N THR A 189 16.22 3.63 -1.64
CA THR A 189 17.45 4.06 -2.33
C THR A 189 17.45 5.55 -2.68
N SER A 190 16.38 6.28 -2.35
CA SER A 190 16.27 7.71 -2.68
C SER A 190 16.88 8.65 -1.61
N ASP A 191 17.21 8.13 -0.42
CA ASP A 191 17.69 8.93 0.72
C ASP A 191 19.08 8.45 1.25
N ALA A 192 19.82 7.66 0.46
CA ALA A 192 21.17 7.24 0.77
C ALA A 192 22.21 8.07 0.00
#